data_28202448c04c9ea460fc5cd7802f404d
#
_entry.id   28202448c04c9ea460fc5cd7802f404d
#
_cell.length_a   1.000
_cell.length_b   1.000
_cell.length_c   1.000
_cell.angle_alpha   90.00
_cell.angle_beta   90.00
_cell.angle_gamma   90.00
#
_symmetry.space_group_name_H-M   'P 1'
#
loop_
_entity.id
_entity.type
_entity.pdbx_description
1 polymer ?
#
loop_
_entity_poly.entity_id
_entity_poly.type
_entity_poly.pdbx_seq_one_letter_code
_entity_poly.pdbx_strand_id
1 'polypeptide(L)'
;MSWPLLKYFVKKNWALWLGFLAFLMMELLVCIFMMEEIAEMLPENFLGVSLNGATTLAFVAGLLPLYSSMFVMAYCIFVVFGTLYKPIDSTSMSAHLSCGITRKQYLATAAIFLVSSVFAMFAVVFTVCGLSMLTWGSIDWAAWLNLNFSYFLNIIAVALITFIFASCFAPGKIGKFGMVGLPILFLLFQMLSGYVPLFEYLSPFSWIDGAKIAMGTFGLWWMWDLIFIVFSVASFAAALYIFGRKQLSI
;
A
#
# COMPACT_ATOMS: atom_id res chain seq x y z
N MET A 1 10.22 3.41 20.43
CA MET A 1 10.02 4.48 19.43
C MET A 1 10.91 5.66 19.77
N SER A 2 11.57 6.27 18.77
CA SER A 2 12.39 7.48 18.96
C SER A 2 11.70 8.66 18.26
N TRP A 3 11.23 9.64 19.03
CA TRP A 3 10.53 10.82 18.51
C TRP A 3 11.40 11.70 17.59
N PRO A 4 12.69 11.97 17.94
CA PRO A 4 13.58 12.73 17.05
C PRO A 4 13.79 12.05 15.70
N LEU A 5 13.92 10.72 15.69
CA LEU A 5 14.07 9.93 14.47
C LEU A 5 12.79 9.95 13.61
N LEU A 6 11.60 9.89 14.23
CA LEU A 6 10.35 10.02 13.51
C LEU A 6 10.22 11.37 12.82
N LYS A 7 10.53 12.48 13.52
CA LYS A 7 10.55 13.82 12.93
C LYS A 7 11.53 13.92 11.75
N TYR A 8 12.70 13.29 11.87
CA TYR A 8 13.67 13.22 10.78
C TYR A 8 13.09 12.49 9.56
N PHE A 9 12.44 11.35 9.72
CA PHE A 9 11.82 10.62 8.61
C PHE A 9 10.69 11.42 7.95
N VAL A 10 9.86 12.09 8.72
CA VAL A 10 8.82 12.98 8.18
C VAL A 10 9.46 14.10 7.35
N LYS A 11 10.43 14.83 7.93
CA LYS A 11 11.10 15.93 7.23
C LYS A 11 11.82 15.48 5.96
N LYS A 12 12.38 14.27 5.95
CA LYS A 12 13.10 13.73 4.81
C LYS A 12 12.19 13.29 3.68
N ASN A 13 10.99 12.77 3.98
CA ASN A 13 10.14 12.09 3.00
C ASN A 13 8.85 12.88 2.69
N TRP A 14 8.61 14.06 3.26
CA TRP A 14 7.35 14.81 3.08
C TRP A 14 7.07 15.16 1.61
N ALA A 15 8.12 15.60 0.86
CA ALA A 15 7.97 15.94 -0.56
C ALA A 15 7.66 14.71 -1.42
N LEU A 16 8.29 13.56 -1.10
CA LEU A 16 7.99 12.28 -1.72
C LEU A 16 6.54 11.88 -1.45
N TRP A 17 6.08 12.00 -0.19
CA TRP A 17 4.71 11.70 0.22
C TRP A 17 3.70 12.57 -0.53
N LEU A 18 3.91 13.89 -0.61
CA LEU A 18 3.05 14.80 -1.36
C LEU A 18 3.03 14.48 -2.86
N GLY A 19 4.18 14.16 -3.46
CA GLY A 19 4.26 13.81 -4.87
C GLY A 19 3.42 12.58 -5.21
N PHE A 20 3.58 11.49 -4.47
CA PHE A 20 2.79 10.26 -4.69
C PHE A 20 1.31 10.44 -4.36
N LEU A 21 0.98 11.21 -3.31
CA LEU A 21 -0.41 11.55 -3.00
C LEU A 21 -1.04 12.36 -4.13
N ALA A 22 -0.34 13.37 -4.66
CA ALA A 22 -0.85 14.19 -5.75
C ALA A 22 -1.13 13.37 -7.02
N PHE A 23 -0.23 12.45 -7.40
CA PHE A 23 -0.47 11.54 -8.53
C PHE A 23 -1.66 10.62 -8.28
N LEU A 24 -1.73 9.98 -7.11
CA LEU A 24 -2.86 9.12 -6.76
C LEU A 24 -4.19 9.88 -6.80
N MET A 25 -4.22 11.08 -6.23
CA MET A 25 -5.42 11.92 -6.21
C MET A 25 -5.80 12.40 -7.61
N MET A 26 -4.83 12.79 -8.43
CA MET A 26 -5.09 13.22 -9.81
C MET A 26 -5.77 12.10 -10.60
N GLU A 27 -5.25 10.88 -10.57
CA GLU A 27 -5.82 9.75 -11.28
C GLU A 27 -7.24 9.40 -10.79
N LEU A 28 -7.43 9.31 -9.46
CA LEU A 28 -8.74 8.98 -8.90
C LEU A 28 -9.78 10.07 -9.18
N LEU A 29 -9.43 11.35 -9.07
CA LEU A 29 -10.34 12.45 -9.35
C LEU A 29 -10.68 12.53 -10.83
N VAL A 30 -9.71 12.36 -11.72
CA VAL A 30 -9.97 12.28 -13.17
C VAL A 30 -10.97 11.17 -13.46
N CYS A 31 -10.77 9.96 -12.89
CA CYS A 31 -11.71 8.86 -13.06
C CYS A 31 -13.10 9.17 -12.52
N ILE A 32 -13.21 9.87 -11.37
CA ILE A 32 -14.51 10.25 -10.81
C ILE A 32 -15.22 11.29 -11.69
N PHE A 33 -14.53 12.32 -12.17
CA PHE A 33 -15.15 13.39 -12.97
C PHE A 33 -15.38 13.00 -14.43
N MET A 34 -14.60 12.09 -14.99
CA MET A 34 -14.76 11.56 -16.35
C MET A 34 -15.48 10.20 -16.37
N MET A 35 -16.23 9.88 -15.34
CA MET A 35 -16.85 8.57 -15.18
C MET A 35 -17.77 8.20 -16.34
N GLU A 36 -18.57 9.16 -16.83
CA GLU A 36 -19.50 8.93 -17.96
C GLU A 36 -18.74 8.62 -19.25
N GLU A 37 -17.75 9.44 -19.60
CA GLU A 37 -16.95 9.26 -20.81
C GLU A 37 -16.13 7.96 -20.78
N ILE A 38 -15.58 7.63 -19.60
CA ILE A 38 -14.81 6.39 -19.44
C ILE A 38 -15.75 5.17 -19.51
N ALA A 39 -16.94 5.26 -18.93
CA ALA A 39 -17.92 4.19 -18.94
C ALA A 39 -18.40 3.85 -20.36
N GLU A 40 -18.57 4.88 -21.23
CA GLU A 40 -18.92 4.68 -22.63
C GLU A 40 -17.81 4.02 -23.46
N MET A 41 -16.53 4.22 -23.08
CA MET A 41 -15.37 3.66 -23.77
C MET A 41 -15.02 2.22 -23.36
N LEU A 42 -15.51 1.78 -22.18
CA LEU A 42 -15.18 0.46 -21.64
C LEU A 42 -16.21 -0.58 -22.10
N PRO A 43 -15.79 -1.83 -22.42
CA PRO A 43 -16.73 -2.91 -22.71
C PRO A 43 -17.62 -3.15 -21.48
N GLU A 44 -18.91 -3.49 -21.73
CA GLU A 44 -19.96 -3.64 -20.71
C GLU A 44 -19.59 -4.54 -19.51
N ASN A 45 -18.60 -5.39 -19.64
CA ASN A 45 -18.15 -6.33 -18.61
C ASN A 45 -16.77 -6.05 -18.03
N PHE A 46 -16.17 -4.88 -18.33
CA PHE A 46 -14.78 -4.62 -17.95
C PHE A 46 -14.54 -4.68 -16.43
N LEU A 47 -15.52 -4.25 -15.64
CA LEU A 47 -15.45 -4.26 -14.17
C LEU A 47 -16.29 -5.36 -13.51
N GLY A 48 -16.85 -6.30 -14.28
CA GLY A 48 -17.78 -7.30 -13.78
C GLY A 48 -19.12 -6.73 -13.34
N VAL A 49 -19.38 -5.45 -13.61
CA VAL A 49 -20.61 -4.71 -13.31
C VAL A 49 -21.22 -4.29 -14.63
N SER A 50 -22.51 -4.56 -14.85
CA SER A 50 -23.22 -3.96 -15.97
C SER A 50 -23.25 -2.44 -15.77
N LEU A 51 -22.63 -1.70 -16.68
CA LEU A 51 -22.52 -0.25 -16.60
C LEU A 51 -23.87 0.48 -16.54
N ASN A 52 -24.94 -0.15 -16.97
CA ASN A 52 -26.32 0.33 -16.89
C ASN A 52 -26.92 0.42 -15.47
N GLY A 53 -26.16 0.12 -14.43
CA GLY A 53 -26.57 0.21 -13.02
C GLY A 53 -25.39 0.36 -12.06
N ALA A 54 -24.16 0.59 -12.58
CA ALA A 54 -22.99 0.77 -11.74
C ALA A 54 -23.10 2.07 -10.95
N THR A 55 -23.17 1.96 -9.63
CA THR A 55 -23.00 3.12 -8.77
C THR A 55 -21.58 3.67 -8.93
N THR A 56 -21.40 4.98 -8.82
CA THR A 56 -20.07 5.64 -8.82
C THR A 56 -19.09 4.93 -7.88
N LEU A 57 -19.60 4.46 -6.75
CA LEU A 57 -18.82 3.71 -5.76
C LEU A 57 -18.25 2.41 -6.36
N ALA A 58 -19.04 1.62 -7.11
CA ALA A 58 -18.58 0.37 -7.70
C ALA A 58 -17.51 0.62 -8.78
N PHE A 59 -17.65 1.70 -9.55
CA PHE A 59 -16.68 2.10 -10.55
C PHE A 59 -15.33 2.49 -9.91
N VAL A 60 -15.36 3.38 -8.92
CA VAL A 60 -14.15 3.79 -8.19
C VAL A 60 -13.53 2.61 -7.43
N ALA A 61 -14.37 1.73 -6.87
CA ALA A 61 -13.94 0.52 -6.18
C ALA A 61 -13.20 -0.46 -7.09
N GLY A 62 -13.55 -0.52 -8.37
CA GLY A 62 -12.85 -1.34 -9.37
C GLY A 62 -11.48 -0.77 -9.76
N LEU A 63 -11.30 0.55 -9.72
CA LEU A 63 -10.06 1.22 -10.09
C LEU A 63 -9.09 1.42 -8.93
N LEU A 64 -9.62 1.58 -7.71
CA LEU A 64 -8.83 1.84 -6.51
C LEU A 64 -7.70 0.80 -6.27
N PRO A 65 -7.91 -0.53 -6.48
CA PRO A 65 -6.83 -1.51 -6.30
C PRO A 65 -5.66 -1.27 -7.24
N LEU A 66 -5.92 -0.92 -8.49
CA LEU A 66 -4.87 -0.70 -9.48
C LEU A 66 -4.03 0.53 -9.11
N TYR A 67 -4.67 1.67 -8.86
CA TYR A 67 -3.97 2.91 -8.56
C TYR A 67 -3.31 2.88 -7.17
N SER A 68 -3.96 2.32 -6.15
CA SER A 68 -3.35 2.19 -4.82
C SER A 68 -2.17 1.22 -4.82
N SER A 69 -2.26 0.09 -5.49
CA SER A 69 -1.15 -0.85 -5.59
C SER A 69 0.02 -0.27 -6.38
N MET A 70 -0.23 0.54 -7.40
CA MET A 70 0.81 1.16 -8.21
C MET A 70 1.50 2.33 -7.46
N PHE A 71 0.75 3.33 -7.04
CA PHE A 71 1.32 4.58 -6.50
C PHE A 71 1.70 4.45 -5.01
N VAL A 72 0.82 3.89 -4.18
CA VAL A 72 1.11 3.77 -2.75
C VAL A 72 2.20 2.73 -2.50
N MET A 73 2.22 1.63 -3.26
CA MET A 73 3.28 0.64 -3.12
C MET A 73 4.62 1.16 -3.63
N ALA A 74 4.65 1.93 -4.73
CA ALA A 74 5.86 2.61 -5.17
C ALA A 74 6.38 3.56 -4.08
N TYR A 75 5.52 4.36 -3.46
CA TYR A 75 5.87 5.18 -2.30
C TYR A 75 6.50 4.33 -1.18
N CYS A 76 5.87 3.21 -0.80
CA CYS A 76 6.40 2.30 0.23
C CYS A 76 7.81 1.80 -0.10
N ILE A 77 8.06 1.41 -1.35
CA ILE A 77 9.38 0.96 -1.82
C ILE A 77 10.42 2.08 -1.64
N PHE A 78 10.12 3.31 -2.07
CA PHE A 78 11.04 4.45 -1.92
C PHE A 78 11.31 4.79 -0.46
N VAL A 79 10.28 4.75 0.40
CA VAL A 79 10.43 4.99 1.84
C VAL A 79 11.29 3.91 2.48
N VAL A 80 11.02 2.64 2.22
CA VAL A 80 11.80 1.52 2.76
C VAL A 80 13.24 1.57 2.27
N PHE A 81 13.45 1.89 0.99
CA PHE A 81 14.79 2.08 0.44
C PHE A 81 15.54 3.22 1.16
N GLY A 82 14.92 4.39 1.31
CA GLY A 82 15.54 5.57 1.91
C GLY A 82 15.73 5.50 3.42
N THR A 83 14.85 4.77 4.14
CA THR A 83 14.89 4.69 5.61
C THR A 83 15.63 3.46 6.14
N LEU A 84 15.67 2.36 5.39
CA LEU A 84 16.30 1.12 5.84
C LEU A 84 17.44 0.66 4.94
N TYR A 85 17.15 0.40 3.66
CA TYR A 85 18.14 -0.24 2.79
C TYR A 85 19.39 0.62 2.62
N LYS A 86 19.23 1.88 2.19
CA LYS A 86 20.34 2.82 1.96
C LYS A 86 21.17 3.08 3.22
N PRO A 87 20.59 3.35 4.42
CA PRO A 87 21.36 3.51 5.65
C PRO A 87 22.16 2.27 6.06
N ILE A 88 21.65 1.05 5.80
CA ILE A 88 22.38 -0.20 6.08
C ILE A 88 23.53 -0.38 5.08
N ASP A 89 23.27 -0.14 3.79
CA ASP A 89 24.25 -0.31 2.70
C ASP A 89 25.40 0.69 2.80
N SER A 90 25.10 1.96 3.15
CA SER A 90 26.09 3.04 3.26
C SER A 90 26.75 3.15 4.64
N THR A 91 26.51 2.21 5.54
CA THR A 91 26.98 2.26 6.95
C THR A 91 26.54 3.50 7.75
N SER A 92 25.76 4.43 7.15
CA SER A 92 25.27 5.63 7.84
C SER A 92 24.33 5.33 9.01
N MET A 93 23.81 4.10 9.08
CA MET A 93 23.04 3.63 10.23
C MET A 93 23.87 3.62 11.52
N SER A 94 25.19 3.37 11.44
CA SER A 94 26.08 3.41 12.60
C SER A 94 26.07 4.77 13.31
N ALA A 95 25.98 5.88 12.54
CA ALA A 95 25.86 7.22 13.09
C ALA A 95 24.56 7.42 13.90
N HIS A 96 23.45 6.85 13.48
CA HIS A 96 22.21 6.90 14.25
C HIS A 96 22.28 6.02 15.52
N LEU A 97 22.94 4.87 15.43
CA LEU A 97 23.11 3.95 16.56
C LEU A 97 24.08 4.50 17.61
N SER A 98 25.10 5.25 17.20
CA SER A 98 26.04 5.91 18.12
C SER A 98 25.39 7.00 18.98
N CYS A 99 24.24 7.56 18.54
CA CYS A 99 23.43 8.50 19.30
C CYS A 99 22.53 7.82 20.36
N GLY A 100 22.78 6.56 20.74
CA GLY A 100 22.04 5.85 21.79
C GLY A 100 20.71 5.24 21.33
N ILE A 101 20.40 5.24 20.03
CA ILE A 101 19.20 4.61 19.49
C ILE A 101 19.48 3.12 19.30
N THR A 102 18.66 2.26 19.92
CA THR A 102 18.80 0.81 19.71
C THR A 102 18.31 0.40 18.33
N ARG A 103 18.84 -0.71 17.77
CA ARG A 103 18.42 -1.26 16.47
C ARG A 103 16.91 -1.52 16.40
N LYS A 104 16.35 -2.09 17.48
CA LYS A 104 14.90 -2.35 17.58
C LYS A 104 14.10 -1.04 17.56
N GLN A 105 14.55 0.00 18.26
CA GLN A 105 13.92 1.31 18.25
C GLN A 105 13.97 1.97 16.87
N TYR A 106 15.11 1.86 16.16
CA TYR A 106 15.24 2.36 14.80
C TYR A 106 14.23 1.69 13.87
N LEU A 107 14.21 0.35 13.86
CA LEU A 107 13.32 -0.43 13.01
C LEU A 107 11.85 -0.16 13.32
N ALA A 108 11.47 -0.16 14.60
CA ALA A 108 10.11 0.14 15.02
C ALA A 108 9.68 1.56 14.61
N THR A 109 10.58 2.57 14.72
CA THR A 109 10.27 3.93 14.30
C THR A 109 10.09 4.04 12.78
N ALA A 110 10.89 3.31 11.98
CA ALA A 110 10.76 3.26 10.54
C ALA A 110 9.44 2.59 10.10
N ALA A 111 9.04 1.50 10.77
CA ALA A 111 7.76 0.84 10.49
C ALA A 111 6.56 1.71 10.87
N ILE A 112 6.59 2.35 12.04
CA ILE A 112 5.52 3.27 12.47
C ILE A 112 5.40 4.43 11.48
N PHE A 113 6.53 5.00 11.02
CA PHE A 113 6.51 6.04 10.00
C PHE A 113 5.87 5.55 8.70
N LEU A 114 6.23 4.36 8.22
CA LEU A 114 5.67 3.77 7.01
C LEU A 114 4.15 3.59 7.13
N VAL A 115 3.70 2.92 8.20
CA VAL A 115 2.27 2.65 8.42
C VAL A 115 1.46 3.94 8.58
N SER A 116 1.95 4.90 9.38
CA SER A 116 1.25 6.17 9.60
C SER A 116 1.19 7.04 8.34
N SER A 117 2.23 7.04 7.51
CA SER A 117 2.24 7.81 6.25
C SER A 117 1.30 7.22 5.20
N VAL A 118 1.20 5.89 5.10
CA VAL A 118 0.23 5.22 4.21
C VAL A 118 -1.19 5.42 4.75
N PHE A 119 -1.41 5.31 6.06
CA PHE A 119 -2.71 5.61 6.66
C PHE A 119 -3.18 7.03 6.34
N ALA A 120 -2.27 8.02 6.44
CA ALA A 120 -2.59 9.40 6.08
C ALA A 120 -2.95 9.56 4.59
N MET A 121 -2.31 8.81 3.66
CA MET A 121 -2.70 8.80 2.25
C MET A 121 -4.12 8.28 2.08
N PHE A 122 -4.45 7.12 2.67
CA PHE A 122 -5.79 6.54 2.57
C PHE A 122 -6.85 7.42 3.26
N ALA A 123 -6.53 8.13 4.34
CA ALA A 123 -7.44 9.08 4.97
C ALA A 123 -7.77 10.26 4.03
N VAL A 124 -6.80 10.76 3.26
CA VAL A 124 -7.02 11.79 2.25
C VAL A 124 -7.85 11.23 1.09
N VAL A 125 -7.54 10.03 0.59
CA VAL A 125 -8.34 9.36 -0.46
C VAL A 125 -9.77 9.17 0.01
N PHE A 126 -9.98 8.65 1.23
CA PHE A 126 -11.31 8.46 1.80
C PHE A 126 -12.12 9.76 1.82
N THR A 127 -11.53 10.85 2.31
CA THR A 127 -12.24 12.11 2.48
C THR A 127 -12.47 12.82 1.14
N VAL A 128 -11.44 12.99 0.32
CA VAL A 128 -11.54 13.78 -0.90
C VAL A 128 -12.32 13.04 -1.99
N CYS A 129 -12.01 11.76 -2.24
CA CYS A 129 -12.76 10.98 -3.24
C CYS A 129 -14.20 10.74 -2.77
N GLY A 130 -14.43 10.47 -1.48
CA GLY A 130 -15.77 10.34 -0.92
C GLY A 130 -16.62 11.61 -1.12
N LEU A 131 -16.06 12.77 -0.82
CA LEU A 131 -16.75 14.05 -1.07
C LEU A 131 -16.98 14.32 -2.57
N SER A 132 -16.02 13.99 -3.42
CA SER A 132 -16.15 14.15 -4.87
C SER A 132 -17.23 13.23 -5.46
N MET A 133 -17.36 12.00 -4.97
CA MET A 133 -18.41 11.09 -5.42
C MET A 133 -19.84 11.57 -5.07
N LEU A 134 -20.00 12.43 -4.04
CA LEU A 134 -21.32 13.01 -3.71
C LEU A 134 -21.88 13.88 -4.84
N THR A 135 -21.08 14.37 -5.77
CA THR A 135 -21.55 15.11 -6.94
C THR A 135 -22.40 14.22 -7.87
N TRP A 136 -22.23 12.91 -7.81
CA TRP A 136 -22.92 11.91 -8.62
C TRP A 136 -24.09 11.21 -7.91
N GLY A 137 -24.30 11.49 -6.63
CA GLY A 137 -25.41 10.93 -5.86
C GLY A 137 -25.05 10.52 -4.43
N SER A 138 -25.90 9.72 -3.81
CA SER A 138 -25.67 9.22 -2.45
C SER A 138 -24.61 8.11 -2.44
N ILE A 139 -23.74 8.14 -1.44
CA ILE A 139 -22.69 7.14 -1.25
C ILE A 139 -23.01 6.31 -0.01
N ASP A 140 -22.77 5.01 -0.09
CA ASP A 140 -22.67 4.16 1.09
C ASP A 140 -21.31 4.37 1.76
N TRP A 141 -21.29 5.22 2.78
CA TRP A 141 -20.06 5.54 3.54
C TRP A 141 -19.48 4.34 4.26
N ALA A 142 -20.30 3.37 4.66
CA ALA A 142 -19.83 2.17 5.33
C ALA A 142 -19.07 1.25 4.35
N ALA A 143 -19.63 1.05 3.15
CA ALA A 143 -18.96 0.31 2.09
C ALA A 143 -17.66 1.01 1.64
N TRP A 144 -17.67 2.36 1.51
CA TRP A 144 -16.50 3.14 1.15
C TRP A 144 -15.40 3.08 2.22
N LEU A 145 -15.76 3.12 3.51
CA LEU A 145 -14.81 2.96 4.62
C LEU A 145 -14.19 1.56 4.62
N ASN A 146 -15.01 0.53 4.50
CA ASN A 146 -14.54 -0.86 4.46
C ASN A 146 -13.57 -1.08 3.30
N LEU A 147 -13.90 -0.58 2.12
CA LEU A 147 -13.06 -0.67 0.94
C LEU A 147 -11.67 -0.04 1.17
N ASN A 148 -11.64 1.23 1.63
CA ASN A 148 -10.38 1.92 1.90
C ASN A 148 -9.56 1.22 2.98
N PHE A 149 -10.22 0.70 4.02
CA PHE A 149 -9.54 -0.01 5.10
C PHE A 149 -8.94 -1.33 4.63
N SER A 150 -9.67 -2.12 3.85
CA SER A 150 -9.18 -3.38 3.30
C SER A 150 -7.98 -3.17 2.37
N TYR A 151 -8.01 -2.15 1.50
CA TYR A 151 -6.85 -1.84 0.65
C TYR A 151 -5.68 -1.27 1.43
N PHE A 152 -5.92 -0.46 2.45
CA PHE A 152 -4.86 -0.02 3.37
C PHE A 152 -4.15 -1.23 4.01
N LEU A 153 -4.90 -2.19 4.55
CA LEU A 153 -4.33 -3.39 5.17
C LEU A 153 -3.55 -4.24 4.16
N ASN A 154 -4.08 -4.40 2.96
CA ASN A 154 -3.43 -5.12 1.87
C ASN A 154 -2.07 -4.50 1.51
N ILE A 155 -2.04 -3.19 1.26
CA ILE A 155 -0.79 -2.46 0.95
C ILE A 155 0.22 -2.58 2.11
N ILE A 156 -0.22 -2.43 3.36
CA ILE A 156 0.67 -2.56 4.52
C ILE A 156 1.24 -3.98 4.63
N ALA A 157 0.44 -5.02 4.37
CA ALA A 157 0.91 -6.39 4.39
C ALA A 157 2.06 -6.60 3.38
N VAL A 158 1.88 -6.15 2.13
CA VAL A 158 2.93 -6.24 1.10
C VAL A 158 4.13 -5.35 1.43
N ALA A 159 3.89 -4.11 1.92
CA ALA A 159 4.96 -3.19 2.32
C ALA A 159 5.83 -3.75 3.46
N LEU A 160 5.26 -4.49 4.42
CA LEU A 160 6.01 -5.11 5.49
C LEU A 160 6.82 -6.33 5.03
N ILE A 161 6.44 -7.00 3.94
CA ILE A 161 7.31 -7.98 3.28
C ILE A 161 8.54 -7.27 2.71
N THR A 162 8.38 -6.17 1.99
CA THR A 162 9.52 -5.39 1.47
C THR A 162 10.42 -4.90 2.59
N PHE A 163 9.83 -4.54 3.72
CA PHE A 163 10.53 -4.12 4.93
C PHE A 163 11.40 -5.24 5.52
N ILE A 164 10.92 -6.50 5.53
CA ILE A 164 11.73 -7.67 5.91
C ILE A 164 12.94 -7.79 5.00
N PHE A 165 12.72 -7.79 3.67
CA PHE A 165 13.82 -7.93 2.71
C PHE A 165 14.87 -6.82 2.87
N ALA A 166 14.43 -5.57 3.05
CA ALA A 166 15.32 -4.45 3.29
C ALA A 166 16.11 -4.58 4.60
N SER A 167 15.46 -4.97 5.69
CA SER A 167 16.11 -5.05 7.01
C SER A 167 17.03 -6.27 7.16
N CYS A 168 16.59 -7.43 6.64
CA CYS A 168 17.26 -8.70 6.89
C CYS A 168 18.36 -9.00 5.87
N PHE A 169 18.14 -8.69 4.59
CA PHE A 169 19.02 -9.06 3.49
C PHE A 169 19.84 -7.90 2.90
N ALA A 170 19.72 -6.67 3.40
CA ALA A 170 20.63 -5.60 3.04
C ALA A 170 21.98 -5.74 3.78
N PRO A 171 23.13 -5.34 3.18
CA PRO A 171 23.31 -5.02 1.78
C PRO A 171 23.39 -6.30 0.92
N GLY A 172 22.70 -6.36 -0.20
CA GLY A 172 22.81 -7.49 -1.09
C GLY A 172 21.76 -7.54 -2.20
N LYS A 173 22.01 -8.38 -3.21
CA LYS A 173 21.11 -8.55 -4.35
C LYS A 173 19.73 -9.07 -3.94
N ILE A 174 19.69 -10.02 -2.99
CA ILE A 174 18.44 -10.61 -2.46
C ILE A 174 17.59 -9.53 -1.77
N GLY A 175 18.22 -8.64 -0.98
CA GLY A 175 17.53 -7.52 -0.34
C GLY A 175 16.90 -6.57 -1.35
N LYS A 176 17.64 -6.21 -2.40
CA LYS A 176 17.12 -5.35 -3.50
C LYS A 176 15.99 -6.03 -4.26
N PHE A 177 16.19 -7.29 -4.65
CA PHE A 177 15.17 -8.03 -5.38
C PHE A 177 13.88 -8.20 -4.56
N GLY A 178 13.96 -8.63 -3.31
CA GLY A 178 12.78 -8.82 -2.47
C GLY A 178 12.07 -7.51 -2.15
N MET A 179 12.84 -6.41 -1.97
CA MET A 179 12.26 -5.10 -1.68
C MET A 179 11.55 -4.46 -2.89
N VAL A 180 12.10 -4.59 -4.09
CA VAL A 180 11.59 -3.94 -5.30
C VAL A 180 10.94 -4.93 -6.25
N GLY A 181 11.59 -6.05 -6.53
CA GLY A 181 11.16 -7.02 -7.53
C GLY A 181 9.89 -7.76 -7.13
N LEU A 182 9.75 -8.15 -5.86
CA LEU A 182 8.58 -8.89 -5.40
C LEU A 182 7.27 -8.08 -5.48
N PRO A 183 7.20 -6.82 -5.04
CA PRO A 183 6.00 -6.00 -5.23
C PRO A 183 5.68 -5.74 -6.70
N ILE A 184 6.70 -5.52 -7.54
CA ILE A 184 6.50 -5.35 -9.00
C ILE A 184 5.95 -6.65 -9.60
N LEU A 185 6.44 -7.81 -9.16
CA LEU A 185 5.93 -9.09 -9.61
C LEU A 185 4.46 -9.28 -9.22
N PHE A 186 4.07 -8.91 -8.00
CA PHE A 186 2.67 -8.95 -7.56
C PHE A 186 1.78 -8.01 -8.38
N LEU A 187 2.27 -6.81 -8.73
CA LEU A 187 1.57 -5.88 -9.62
C LEU A 187 1.38 -6.48 -11.02
N LEU A 188 2.41 -7.10 -11.59
CA LEU A 188 2.30 -7.78 -12.88
C LEU A 188 1.29 -8.92 -12.83
N PHE A 189 1.28 -9.72 -11.76
CA PHE A 189 0.27 -10.78 -11.59
C PHE A 189 -1.14 -10.21 -11.45
N GLN A 190 -1.32 -9.09 -10.75
CA GLN A 190 -2.61 -8.39 -10.68
C GLN A 190 -3.08 -7.94 -12.07
N MET A 191 -2.21 -7.35 -12.87
CA MET A 191 -2.56 -6.91 -14.23
C MET A 191 -2.87 -8.09 -15.16
N LEU A 192 -2.20 -9.23 -14.98
CA LEU A 192 -2.41 -10.44 -15.78
C LEU A 192 -3.58 -11.32 -15.29
N SER A 193 -4.11 -11.07 -14.09
CA SER A 193 -5.20 -11.88 -13.51
C SER A 193 -6.47 -11.87 -14.35
N GLY A 194 -6.74 -10.76 -15.06
CA GLY A 194 -7.86 -10.66 -16.00
C GLY A 194 -7.75 -11.58 -17.22
N TYR A 195 -6.53 -12.05 -17.56
CA TYR A 195 -6.29 -12.94 -18.69
C TYR A 195 -6.08 -14.40 -18.27
N VAL A 196 -5.46 -14.63 -17.13
CA VAL A 196 -5.13 -15.96 -16.62
C VAL A 196 -5.54 -16.07 -15.14
N PRO A 197 -6.58 -16.87 -14.83
CA PRO A 197 -7.12 -16.96 -13.46
C PRO A 197 -6.09 -17.39 -12.39
N LEU A 198 -5.03 -18.11 -12.78
CA LEU A 198 -3.96 -18.52 -11.85
C LEU A 198 -3.28 -17.32 -11.19
N PHE A 199 -3.13 -16.21 -11.89
CA PHE A 199 -2.45 -15.02 -11.37
C PHE A 199 -3.26 -14.28 -10.31
N GLU A 200 -4.59 -14.46 -10.27
CA GLU A 200 -5.44 -13.95 -9.20
C GLU A 200 -5.03 -14.52 -7.83
N TYR A 201 -4.67 -15.80 -7.76
CA TYR A 201 -4.23 -16.43 -6.51
C TYR A 201 -2.80 -16.07 -6.12
N LEU A 202 -1.96 -15.69 -7.07
CA LEU A 202 -0.54 -15.38 -6.84
C LEU A 202 -0.30 -13.93 -6.40
N SER A 203 -1.24 -13.02 -6.67
CA SER A 203 -1.13 -11.62 -6.28
C SER A 203 -1.98 -11.29 -5.07
N PRO A 204 -1.39 -10.88 -3.94
CA PRO A 204 -2.16 -10.37 -2.80
C PRO A 204 -3.07 -9.20 -3.15
N PHE A 205 -2.71 -8.40 -4.16
CA PHE A 205 -3.51 -7.26 -4.61
C PHE A 205 -4.82 -7.67 -5.29
N SER A 206 -4.93 -8.89 -5.81
CA SER A 206 -6.13 -9.43 -6.45
C SER A 206 -7.08 -10.14 -5.49
N TRP A 207 -6.67 -10.39 -4.22
CA TRP A 207 -7.49 -11.13 -3.26
C TRP A 207 -8.69 -10.35 -2.74
N ILE A 208 -8.69 -9.03 -2.90
CA ILE A 208 -9.79 -8.15 -2.55
C ILE A 208 -10.50 -7.71 -3.83
N ASP A 209 -11.75 -8.11 -3.99
CA ASP A 209 -12.62 -7.63 -5.07
C ASP A 209 -13.40 -6.40 -4.59
N GLY A 210 -12.88 -5.23 -4.94
CA GLY A 210 -13.46 -3.96 -4.51
C GLY A 210 -14.87 -3.73 -5.04
N ALA A 211 -15.16 -4.17 -6.26
CA ALA A 211 -16.48 -4.03 -6.85
C ALA A 211 -17.51 -4.87 -6.08
N LYS A 212 -17.17 -6.10 -5.69
CA LYS A 212 -18.05 -6.94 -4.87
C LYS A 212 -18.24 -6.41 -3.45
N ILE A 213 -17.20 -5.77 -2.85
CA ILE A 213 -17.37 -5.09 -1.55
C ILE A 213 -18.33 -3.92 -1.69
N ALA A 214 -18.16 -3.08 -2.71
CA ALA A 214 -19.04 -1.94 -2.97
C ALA A 214 -20.50 -2.34 -3.21
N MET A 215 -20.73 -3.50 -3.84
CA MET A 215 -22.07 -4.05 -4.10
C MET A 215 -22.64 -4.85 -2.92
N GLY A 216 -21.90 -5.02 -1.84
CA GLY A 216 -22.32 -5.84 -0.67
C GLY A 216 -22.41 -7.34 -0.95
N THR A 217 -21.86 -7.82 -2.06
CA THR A 217 -21.92 -9.24 -2.46
C THR A 217 -20.76 -10.07 -1.96
N PHE A 218 -19.69 -9.43 -1.44
CA PHE A 218 -18.50 -10.09 -0.90
C PHE A 218 -18.64 -10.37 0.60
N GLY A 219 -19.31 -11.47 0.93
CA GLY A 219 -19.70 -11.78 2.33
C GLY A 219 -18.56 -12.08 3.30
N LEU A 220 -17.36 -12.40 2.82
CA LEU A 220 -16.20 -12.80 3.63
C LEU A 220 -15.02 -11.81 3.55
N TRP A 221 -15.25 -10.56 3.21
CA TRP A 221 -14.21 -9.52 3.08
C TRP A 221 -13.40 -9.35 4.37
N TRP A 222 -14.03 -9.40 5.53
CA TRP A 222 -13.39 -9.29 6.85
C TRP A 222 -12.36 -10.39 7.14
N MET A 223 -12.50 -11.56 6.52
CA MET A 223 -11.55 -12.66 6.66
C MET A 223 -10.20 -12.31 6.00
N TRP A 224 -10.23 -11.65 4.85
CA TRP A 224 -9.01 -11.16 4.19
C TRP A 224 -8.34 -10.06 5.02
N ASP A 225 -9.10 -9.15 5.60
CA ASP A 225 -8.58 -8.12 6.49
C ASP A 225 -7.86 -8.73 7.69
N LEU A 226 -8.44 -9.75 8.30
CA LEU A 226 -7.82 -10.47 9.41
C LEU A 226 -6.53 -11.19 8.98
N ILE A 227 -6.52 -11.82 7.81
CA ILE A 227 -5.32 -12.44 7.23
C ILE A 227 -4.22 -11.38 7.04
N PHE A 228 -4.53 -10.21 6.47
CA PHE A 228 -3.55 -9.14 6.27
C PHE A 228 -3.04 -8.58 7.58
N ILE A 229 -3.87 -8.43 8.61
CA ILE A 229 -3.44 -7.99 9.94
C ILE A 229 -2.46 -9.02 10.54
N VAL A 230 -2.84 -10.29 10.57
CA VAL A 230 -1.98 -11.36 11.12
C VAL A 230 -0.65 -11.41 10.37
N PHE A 231 -0.71 -11.36 9.05
CA PHE A 231 0.47 -11.39 8.20
C PHE A 231 1.38 -10.17 8.42
N SER A 232 0.80 -8.98 8.57
CA SER A 232 1.52 -7.74 8.86
C SER A 232 2.23 -7.79 10.20
N VAL A 233 1.53 -8.25 11.25
CA VAL A 233 2.11 -8.40 12.60
C VAL A 233 3.22 -9.45 12.60
N ALA A 234 3.01 -10.60 11.98
CA ALA A 234 4.02 -11.66 11.87
C ALA A 234 5.26 -11.17 11.11
N SER A 235 5.07 -10.46 10.00
CA SER A 235 6.15 -9.88 9.19
C SER A 235 6.96 -8.87 9.99
N PHE A 236 6.31 -7.98 10.73
CA PHE A 236 6.99 -7.01 11.57
C PHE A 236 7.75 -7.66 12.73
N ALA A 237 7.14 -8.65 13.41
CA ALA A 237 7.79 -9.40 14.48
C ALA A 237 9.04 -10.15 13.98
N ALA A 238 8.94 -10.79 12.81
CA ALA A 238 10.07 -11.46 12.15
C ALA A 238 11.20 -10.47 11.83
N ALA A 239 10.86 -9.31 11.26
CA ALA A 239 11.84 -8.25 10.97
C ALA A 239 12.57 -7.79 12.24
N LEU A 240 11.85 -7.51 13.33
CA LEU A 240 12.42 -7.12 14.62
C LEU A 240 13.35 -8.18 15.21
N TYR A 241 12.95 -9.46 15.12
CA TYR A 241 13.73 -10.57 15.66
C TYR A 241 15.04 -10.75 14.88
N ILE A 242 14.94 -10.85 13.54
CA ILE A 242 16.11 -11.10 12.68
C ILE A 242 17.08 -9.90 12.72
N PHE A 243 16.55 -8.68 12.55
CA PHE A 243 17.36 -7.47 12.55
C PHE A 243 18.06 -7.21 13.88
N GLY A 244 17.39 -7.54 15.00
CA GLY A 244 17.98 -7.42 16.33
C GLY A 244 19.23 -8.29 16.54
N ARG A 245 19.33 -9.41 15.81
CA ARG A 245 20.47 -10.37 15.87
C ARG A 245 21.51 -10.16 14.78
N LYS A 246 21.20 -9.35 13.77
CA LYS A 246 22.10 -9.13 12.63
C LYS A 246 23.36 -8.41 13.06
N GLN A 247 24.54 -8.97 12.76
CA GLN A 247 25.79 -8.25 12.89
C GLN A 247 25.89 -7.24 11.73
N LEU A 248 25.84 -5.96 12.06
CA LEU A 248 26.11 -4.90 11.10
C LEU A 248 27.64 -4.77 11.04
N SER A 249 28.23 -4.90 9.86
CA SER A 249 29.63 -4.52 9.62
C SER A 249 29.75 -3.01 9.86
N ILE A 250 30.39 -2.67 10.97
CA ILE A 250 30.70 -1.30 11.34
C ILE A 250 32.00 -0.91 10.67
#